data_15bd499c9f653fcedcd4771af50ed5e5
#
_entry.id   15bd499c9f653fcedcd4771af50ed5e5
#
_cell.length_a   1.000
_cell.length_b   1.000
_cell.length_c   1.000
_cell.angle_alpha   90.00
_cell.angle_beta   90.00
_cell.angle_gamma   90.00
#
_symmetry.space_group_name_H-M   'P 1'
#
loop_
_entity.id
_entity.type
_entity.pdbx_description
1 polymer ?
#
loop_
_entity_poly.entity_id
_entity_poly.type
_entity_poly.pdbx_seq_one_letter_code
_entity_poly.pdbx_strand_id
1 'polypeptide(L)'
;MKVYRISRFTVLDQDKLAQTLDDMRASFADRTGAEFIDFICDGEGNGMAVARYPDQEAMDAAAPYSKLGFDRLVEAGAVEFVEPWSGEVLVSL
;
A
#
# COMPACT_ATOMS: atom_id res chain seq x y z
N MET A 1 5.13 -14.19 -13.34
CA MET A 1 6.16 -13.19 -13.00
C MET A 1 5.68 -12.34 -11.86
N LYS A 2 6.56 -12.04 -10.94
CA LYS A 2 6.21 -11.18 -9.81
C LYS A 2 5.91 -9.76 -10.29
N VAL A 3 4.89 -9.14 -9.69
CA VAL A 3 4.54 -7.74 -9.97
C VAL A 3 4.49 -6.97 -8.65
N TYR A 4 4.81 -5.69 -8.75
CA TYR A 4 4.76 -4.77 -7.61
C TYR A 4 3.73 -3.68 -7.85
N ARG A 5 3.03 -3.32 -6.79
CA ARG A 5 2.29 -2.06 -6.73
C ARG A 5 3.00 -1.17 -5.72
N ILE A 6 3.37 0.02 -6.16
CA ILE A 6 4.04 0.99 -5.32
C ILE A 6 3.19 2.26 -5.32
N SER A 7 2.71 2.65 -4.15
CA SER A 7 1.87 3.83 -3.99
C SER A 7 2.62 4.87 -3.16
N ARG A 8 2.92 6.01 -3.77
CA ARG A 8 3.60 7.12 -3.09
C ARG A 8 2.55 8.06 -2.52
N PHE A 9 2.82 8.64 -1.37
CA PHE A 9 1.89 9.55 -0.73
C PHE A 9 2.62 10.53 0.18
N THR A 10 1.92 11.62 0.54
CA THR A 10 2.37 12.55 1.55
C THR A 10 1.84 12.10 2.90
N VAL A 11 2.71 12.02 3.89
CA VAL A 11 2.33 11.66 5.26
C VAL A 11 1.95 12.93 6.01
N LEU A 12 0.70 13.02 6.43
CA LEU A 12 0.21 14.16 7.23
C LEU A 12 0.44 13.96 8.72
N ASP A 13 0.29 12.70 9.16
CA ASP A 13 0.42 12.32 10.57
C ASP A 13 0.90 10.88 10.64
N GLN A 14 2.18 10.70 10.95
CA GLN A 14 2.80 9.36 10.93
C GLN A 14 2.24 8.45 12.02
N ASP A 15 1.96 8.98 13.20
CA ASP A 15 1.39 8.17 14.29
C ASP A 15 -0.02 7.71 13.94
N LYS A 16 -0.82 8.58 13.33
CA LYS A 16 -2.16 8.24 12.86
C LYS A 16 -2.09 7.21 11.74
N LEU A 17 -1.13 7.34 10.83
CA LEU A 17 -0.91 6.36 9.77
C LEU A 17 -0.63 4.98 10.36
N ALA A 18 0.30 4.89 11.30
CA ALA A 18 0.67 3.62 11.94
C ALA A 18 -0.53 3.02 12.68
N GLN A 19 -1.29 3.82 13.41
CA GLN A 19 -2.45 3.34 14.15
C GLN A 19 -3.58 2.88 13.22
N THR A 20 -3.88 3.66 12.17
CA THR A 20 -4.93 3.32 11.22
C THR A 20 -4.59 2.03 10.48
N LEU A 21 -3.32 1.85 10.08
CA LEU A 21 -2.86 0.62 9.45
C LEU A 21 -2.98 -0.58 10.38
N ASP A 22 -2.66 -0.41 11.65
CA ASP A 22 -2.77 -1.46 12.65
C ASP A 22 -4.24 -1.88 12.83
N ASP A 23 -5.15 -0.91 12.89
CA ASP A 23 -6.59 -1.16 12.97
C ASP A 23 -7.12 -1.88 11.72
N MET A 24 -6.55 -1.61 10.56
CA MET A 24 -6.95 -2.21 9.29
C MET A 24 -6.39 -3.63 9.09
N ARG A 25 -5.34 -3.98 9.80
CA ARG A 25 -4.60 -5.24 9.59
C ARG A 25 -5.51 -6.46 9.61
N ALA A 26 -6.37 -6.58 10.61
CA ALA A 26 -7.27 -7.72 10.76
C ALA A 26 -8.31 -7.80 9.63
N SER A 27 -8.71 -6.66 9.07
CA SER A 27 -9.73 -6.60 8.01
C SER A 27 -9.16 -6.91 6.62
N PHE A 28 -7.86 -6.68 6.39
CA PHE A 28 -7.26 -6.77 5.06
C PHE A 28 -6.25 -7.89 4.90
N ALA A 29 -5.75 -8.49 5.99
CA ALA A 29 -4.64 -9.46 5.96
C ALA A 29 -4.85 -10.62 4.97
N ASP A 30 -6.06 -11.19 4.93
CA ASP A 30 -6.36 -12.37 4.11
C ASP A 30 -6.99 -12.04 2.75
N ARG A 31 -7.14 -10.74 2.43
CA ARG A 31 -7.88 -10.32 1.23
C ARG A 31 -7.02 -9.69 0.16
N THR A 32 -5.79 -9.35 0.48
CA THR A 32 -4.95 -8.62 -0.45
C THR A 32 -4.30 -9.51 -1.50
N GLY A 33 -4.06 -10.78 -1.20
CA GLY A 33 -3.34 -11.68 -2.10
C GLY A 33 -1.88 -11.29 -2.31
N ALA A 34 -1.39 -10.27 -1.61
CA ALA A 34 -0.01 -9.83 -1.67
C ALA A 34 0.88 -10.76 -0.86
N GLU A 35 2.10 -10.98 -1.34
CA GLU A 35 3.11 -11.73 -0.59
C GLU A 35 3.60 -10.92 0.61
N PHE A 36 3.66 -9.59 0.45
CA PHE A 36 3.88 -8.64 1.54
C PHE A 36 3.36 -7.27 1.13
N ILE A 37 3.11 -6.43 2.12
CA ILE A 37 2.82 -5.01 1.93
C ILE A 37 3.58 -4.26 3.02
N ASP A 38 4.53 -3.42 2.61
CA ASP A 38 5.30 -2.59 3.53
C ASP A 38 4.92 -1.12 3.34
N PHE A 39 4.69 -0.44 4.45
CA PHE A 39 4.51 1.01 4.45
C PHE A 39 5.80 1.64 4.98
N ILE A 40 6.42 2.48 4.18
CA ILE A 40 7.73 3.07 4.44
C ILE A 40 7.58 4.58 4.56
N CYS A 41 8.16 5.18 5.59
CA CYS A 41 8.15 6.63 5.79
C CYS A 41 9.58 7.12 6.01
N ASP A 42 9.89 8.30 5.45
CA ASP A 42 11.23 8.88 5.60
C ASP A 42 11.37 9.79 6.83
N GLY A 43 10.28 10.01 7.57
CA GLY A 43 10.27 10.91 8.71
C GLY A 43 10.14 12.39 8.35
N GLU A 44 10.03 12.71 7.06
CA GLU A 44 9.97 14.08 6.55
C GLU A 44 8.69 14.36 5.74
N GLY A 45 7.65 13.55 5.96
CA GLY A 45 6.37 13.73 5.27
C GLY A 45 6.23 12.95 3.97
N ASN A 46 7.20 12.12 3.61
CA ASN A 46 7.11 11.28 2.43
C ASN A 46 6.90 9.83 2.83
N GLY A 47 6.04 9.13 2.12
CA GLY A 47 5.76 7.74 2.37
C GLY A 47 5.53 6.95 1.09
N MET A 48 5.61 5.64 1.23
CA MET A 48 5.43 4.70 0.14
C MET A 48 4.89 3.39 0.67
N ALA A 49 3.89 2.84 -0.02
CA ALA A 49 3.45 1.47 0.23
C ALA A 49 4.02 0.60 -0.89
N VAL A 50 4.69 -0.47 -0.52
CA VAL A 50 5.31 -1.42 -1.46
C VAL A 50 4.63 -2.78 -1.27
N ALA A 51 3.93 -3.25 -2.29
CA ALA A 51 3.25 -4.53 -2.27
C ALA A 51 3.76 -5.41 -3.41
N ARG A 52 4.05 -6.68 -3.11
CA ARG A 52 4.44 -7.66 -4.12
C ARG A 52 3.36 -8.71 -4.28
N TYR A 53 3.05 -9.04 -5.53
CA TYR A 53 2.06 -10.06 -5.87
C TYR A 53 2.70 -11.16 -6.71
N PRO A 54 2.18 -12.40 -6.62
CA PRO A 54 2.74 -13.52 -7.41
C PRO A 54 2.59 -13.32 -8.91
N ASP A 55 1.53 -12.62 -9.34
CA ASP A 55 1.25 -12.35 -10.75
C ASP A 55 0.31 -11.14 -10.90
N GLN A 56 0.07 -10.76 -12.15
CA GLN A 56 -0.80 -9.63 -12.49
C GLN A 56 -2.25 -9.89 -12.07
N GLU A 57 -2.73 -11.12 -12.20
CA GLU A 57 -4.11 -11.49 -11.83
C GLU A 57 -4.36 -11.24 -10.34
N ALA A 58 -3.42 -11.63 -9.48
CA ALA A 58 -3.51 -11.42 -8.04
C ALA A 58 -3.53 -9.92 -7.71
N MET A 59 -2.71 -9.13 -8.39
CA MET A 59 -2.68 -7.68 -8.18
C MET A 59 -3.99 -7.03 -8.63
N ASP A 60 -4.53 -7.43 -9.78
CA ASP A 60 -5.79 -6.90 -10.27
C ASP A 60 -6.95 -7.23 -9.33
N ALA A 61 -6.98 -8.45 -8.79
CA ALA A 61 -7.98 -8.85 -7.80
C ALA A 61 -7.90 -8.05 -6.51
N ALA A 62 -6.70 -7.58 -6.14
CA ALA A 62 -6.48 -6.79 -4.93
C ALA A 62 -6.81 -5.30 -5.11
N ALA A 63 -6.95 -4.81 -6.35
CA ALA A 63 -7.13 -3.39 -6.63
C ALA A 63 -8.28 -2.73 -5.85
N PRO A 64 -9.48 -3.33 -5.72
CA PRO A 64 -10.55 -2.73 -4.93
C PRO A 64 -10.19 -2.56 -3.45
N TYR A 65 -9.47 -3.51 -2.88
CA TYR A 65 -9.04 -3.45 -1.48
C TYR A 65 -7.96 -2.39 -1.27
N SER A 66 -7.04 -2.27 -2.21
CA SER A 66 -6.01 -1.22 -2.19
C SER A 66 -6.64 0.17 -2.20
N LYS A 67 -7.60 0.38 -3.10
CA LYS A 67 -8.33 1.65 -3.17
C LYS A 67 -9.06 1.95 -1.88
N LEU A 68 -9.79 0.97 -1.34
CA LEU A 68 -10.54 1.13 -0.09
C LEU A 68 -9.62 1.46 1.07
N GLY A 69 -8.47 0.79 1.15
CA GLY A 69 -7.47 1.03 2.19
C GLY A 69 -6.92 2.46 2.15
N PHE A 70 -6.53 2.94 0.97
CA PHE A 70 -6.02 4.30 0.83
C PHE A 70 -7.12 5.35 1.06
N ASP A 71 -8.35 5.10 0.63
CA ASP A 71 -9.46 5.99 0.92
C ASP A 71 -9.66 6.16 2.44
N ARG A 72 -9.52 5.08 3.21
CA ARG A 72 -9.59 5.13 4.67
C ARG A 72 -8.47 5.97 5.27
N LEU A 73 -7.24 5.81 4.76
CA LEU A 73 -6.08 6.57 5.24
C LEU A 73 -6.25 8.08 4.95
N VAL A 74 -6.79 8.42 3.79
CA VAL A 74 -7.07 9.81 3.43
C VAL A 74 -8.16 10.39 4.32
N GLU A 75 -9.26 9.66 4.52
CA GLU A 75 -10.37 10.09 5.37
C GLU A 75 -9.94 10.28 6.82
N ALA A 76 -9.03 9.45 7.30
CA ALA A 76 -8.48 9.58 8.65
C ALA A 76 -7.54 10.77 8.81
N GLY A 77 -7.15 11.42 7.72
CA GLY A 77 -6.18 12.51 7.75
C GLY A 77 -4.75 12.04 7.95
N ALA A 78 -4.47 10.78 7.67
CA ALA A 78 -3.13 10.21 7.84
C ALA A 78 -2.23 10.51 6.64
N VAL A 79 -2.77 10.48 5.43
CA VAL A 79 -2.03 10.69 4.18
C VAL A 79 -2.85 11.52 3.19
N GLU A 80 -2.15 12.06 2.16
CA GLU A 80 -2.77 12.71 1.02
C GLU A 80 -1.92 12.50 -0.24
N PHE A 81 -2.45 12.87 -1.41
CA PHE A 81 -1.77 12.80 -2.70
C PHE A 81 -1.24 11.40 -3.01
N VAL A 82 -2.13 10.40 -2.93
CA VAL A 82 -1.77 9.02 -3.21
C VAL A 82 -1.58 8.83 -4.71
N GLU A 83 -0.41 8.34 -5.08
CA GLU A 83 0.02 8.16 -6.47
C GLU A 83 0.42 6.70 -6.70
N PRO A 84 -0.47 5.85 -7.27
CA PRO A 84 -0.14 4.45 -7.52
C PRO A 84 0.71 4.27 -8.79
N TRP A 85 1.58 3.28 -8.74
CA TRP A 85 2.38 2.82 -9.86
C TRP A 85 2.52 1.31 -9.76
N SER A 86 2.61 0.62 -10.89
CA SER A 86 2.83 -0.82 -10.88
C SER A 86 3.75 -1.25 -12.01
N GLY A 87 4.41 -2.38 -11.82
CA GLY A 87 5.31 -2.92 -12.83
C GLY A 87 5.71 -4.34 -12.49
N GLU A 88 6.15 -5.05 -13.52
CA GLU A 88 6.66 -6.41 -13.36
C GLU A 88 8.15 -6.39 -13.00
N VAL A 89 8.58 -7.41 -12.28
CA VAL A 89 10.00 -7.59 -12.00
C VAL A 89 10.71 -7.96 -13.31
N LEU A 90 11.64 -7.10 -13.72
CA LEU A 90 12.45 -7.34 -14.92
C LEU A 90 13.54 -8.37 -14.61
N VAL A 91 14.26 -8.17 -13.51
CA VAL A 91 15.33 -9.03 -13.08
C VAL A 91 15.56 -8.90 -11.57
N SER A 92 15.89 -10.02 -10.92
CA SER A 92 16.28 -10.02 -9.50
C SER A 92 17.75 -10.39 -9.41
N LEU A 93 18.52 -9.55 -8.77
CA LEU A 93 19.98 -9.76 -8.61
C LEU A 93 20.33 -10.43 -7.29
#